data_636f753cc426805a89f266ede5c2a393
#
_entry.id   636f753cc426805a89f266ede5c2a393
#
_cell.length_a   1.000
_cell.length_b   1.000
_cell.length_c   1.000
_cell.angle_alpha   90.00
_cell.angle_beta   90.00
_cell.angle_gamma   90.00
#
_symmetry.space_group_name_H-M   'P 1'
#
loop_
_entity.id
_entity.type
_entity.pdbx_description
1 polymer ?
#
loop_
_entity_poly.entity_id
_entity_poly.type
_entity_poly.pdbx_seq_one_letter_code
_entity_poly.pdbx_strand_id
1 'polypeptide(L)'
;LMLERSHLSDIVCRELHLDCPPCDLTDWNEMLARIAARRRSVNIAIVGKYTKLHDAYLSVMESLYHAGYETGAVVHIKWVEAEEVNPYTADDILRECDGILVPGGFGDRGIEGMVHAAHYARTQGKPYFGICLGMQIAVIEYARSMLGYADANSSEFDPVGAHSVI
;
A
#
# COMPACT_ATOMS: atom_id res chain seq x y z
N LEU A 1 15.63 20.08 -10.66
CA LEU A 1 17.04 20.53 -10.73
C LEU A 1 17.54 20.74 -12.16
N MET A 2 17.26 19.81 -13.09
CA MET A 2 17.73 19.91 -14.48
C MET A 2 17.14 21.16 -15.18
N LEU A 3 15.84 21.37 -15.08
CA LEU A 3 15.16 22.54 -15.68
C LEU A 3 15.65 23.86 -15.08
N GLU A 4 15.92 23.90 -13.79
CA GLU A 4 16.45 25.07 -13.12
C GLU A 4 17.90 25.39 -13.55
N ARG A 5 18.73 24.34 -13.73
CA ARG A 5 20.07 24.52 -14.31
C ARG A 5 20.05 25.12 -15.73
N SER A 6 18.95 24.93 -16.45
CA SER A 6 18.71 25.51 -17.78
C SER A 6 18.02 26.87 -17.72
N HIS A 7 17.86 27.47 -16.54
CA HIS A 7 17.18 28.73 -16.29
C HIS A 7 15.76 28.81 -16.89
N LEU A 8 15.04 27.64 -16.87
CA LEU A 8 13.69 27.58 -17.46
C LEU A 8 12.70 28.47 -16.71
N SER A 9 12.75 28.51 -15.38
CA SER A 9 11.90 29.37 -14.55
C SER A 9 12.10 30.87 -14.90
N ASP A 10 13.36 31.29 -15.00
CA ASP A 10 13.70 32.68 -15.35
C ASP A 10 13.19 33.05 -16.74
N ILE A 11 13.34 32.14 -17.72
CA ILE A 11 12.86 32.34 -19.10
C ILE A 11 11.33 32.45 -19.09
N VAL A 12 10.62 31.55 -18.41
CA VAL A 12 9.14 31.57 -18.35
C VAL A 12 8.64 32.87 -17.71
N CYS A 13 9.20 33.25 -16.56
CA CYS A 13 8.82 34.51 -15.89
C CYS A 13 9.04 35.72 -16.77
N ARG A 14 10.19 35.80 -17.46
CA ARG A 14 10.49 36.90 -18.39
C ARG A 14 9.51 36.94 -19.55
N GLU A 15 9.24 35.81 -20.22
CA GLU A 15 8.34 35.75 -21.39
C GLU A 15 6.90 36.08 -21.04
N LEU A 16 6.47 35.69 -19.80
CA LEU A 16 5.13 36.00 -19.31
C LEU A 16 5.04 37.33 -18.57
N HIS A 17 6.12 38.09 -18.50
CA HIS A 17 6.20 39.38 -17.77
C HIS A 17 5.80 39.26 -16.30
N LEU A 18 6.19 38.16 -15.65
CA LEU A 18 5.94 37.91 -14.22
C LEU A 18 7.11 38.42 -13.39
N ASP A 19 6.80 39.18 -12.34
CA ASP A 19 7.77 39.56 -11.32
C ASP A 19 7.74 38.53 -10.20
N CYS A 20 8.67 37.57 -10.25
CA CYS A 20 8.77 36.47 -9.32
C CYS A 20 10.13 36.50 -8.62
N PRO A 21 10.19 36.13 -7.33
CA PRO A 21 11.48 35.93 -6.67
C PRO A 21 12.26 34.78 -7.32
N PRO A 22 13.58 34.70 -7.11
CA PRO A 22 14.37 33.56 -7.55
C PRO A 22 13.81 32.23 -7.01
N CYS A 23 13.92 31.18 -7.81
CA CYS A 23 13.45 29.86 -7.42
C CYS A 23 14.22 29.33 -6.19
N ASP A 24 13.52 29.05 -5.12
CA ASP A 24 14.10 28.39 -3.93
C ASP A 24 13.88 26.87 -4.03
N LEU A 25 14.97 26.13 -4.13
CA LEU A 25 15.01 24.67 -4.20
C LEU A 25 15.50 24.02 -2.90
N THR A 26 15.52 24.74 -1.78
CA THR A 26 16.06 24.23 -0.50
C THR A 26 15.35 22.94 -0.10
N ASP A 27 14.02 22.93 -0.01
CA ASP A 27 13.23 21.75 0.39
C ASP A 27 13.42 20.57 -0.58
N TRP A 28 13.52 20.85 -1.90
CA TRP A 28 13.81 19.83 -2.91
C TRP A 28 15.19 19.19 -2.71
N ASN A 29 16.20 20.00 -2.43
CA ASN A 29 17.55 19.50 -2.21
C ASN A 29 17.66 18.68 -0.94
N GLU A 30 16.99 19.09 0.13
CA GLU A 30 16.90 18.33 1.36
C GLU A 30 16.19 16.99 1.18
N MET A 31 15.04 16.97 0.47
CA MET A 31 14.34 15.74 0.14
C MET A 31 15.23 14.80 -0.68
N LEU A 32 15.92 15.28 -1.70
CA LEU A 32 16.82 14.47 -2.52
C LEU A 32 18.00 13.93 -1.71
N ALA A 33 18.52 14.71 -0.76
CA ALA A 33 19.57 14.27 0.15
C ALA A 33 19.07 13.14 1.07
N ARG A 34 17.84 13.25 1.62
CA ARG A 34 17.21 12.17 2.41
C ARG A 34 17.03 10.91 1.56
N ILE A 35 16.54 11.04 0.33
CA ILE A 35 16.38 9.91 -0.60
C ILE A 35 17.72 9.21 -0.86
N ALA A 36 18.79 9.95 -1.10
CA ALA A 36 20.13 9.41 -1.34
C ALA A 36 20.75 8.76 -0.08
N ALA A 37 20.37 9.22 1.09
CA ALA A 37 20.89 8.73 2.38
C ALA A 37 20.19 7.46 2.89
N ARG A 38 19.13 6.96 2.23
CA ARG A 38 18.41 5.75 2.66
C ARG A 38 19.36 4.55 2.73
N ARG A 39 19.23 3.76 3.80
CA ARG A 39 20.07 2.58 4.05
C ARG A 39 19.26 1.34 4.45
N ARG A 40 18.11 1.54 5.08
CA ARG A 40 17.23 0.47 5.52
C ARG A 40 16.40 -0.05 4.36
N SER A 41 16.27 -1.37 4.24
CA SER A 41 15.38 -2.02 3.26
C SER A 41 14.12 -2.50 3.96
N VAL A 42 12.97 -2.36 3.32
CA VAL A 42 11.66 -2.80 3.83
C VAL A 42 10.88 -3.45 2.68
N ASN A 43 10.40 -4.68 2.90
CA ASN A 43 9.62 -5.45 1.95
C ASN A 43 8.13 -5.39 2.33
N ILE A 44 7.29 -4.81 1.48
CA ILE A 44 5.85 -4.70 1.70
C ILE A 44 5.11 -5.56 0.67
N ALA A 45 4.32 -6.52 1.15
CA ALA A 45 3.40 -7.25 0.29
C ALA A 45 2.16 -6.41 0.02
N ILE A 46 1.81 -6.21 -1.24
CA ILE A 46 0.48 -5.71 -1.64
C ILE A 46 -0.33 -6.94 -2.09
N VAL A 47 -1.27 -7.36 -1.24
CA VAL A 47 -2.16 -8.49 -1.51
C VAL A 47 -3.46 -7.96 -2.08
N GLY A 48 -3.65 -8.13 -3.39
CA GLY A 48 -4.75 -7.49 -4.11
C GLY A 48 -5.35 -8.32 -5.23
N LYS A 49 -6.38 -7.75 -5.88
CA LYS A 49 -7.11 -8.36 -7.00
C LYS A 49 -6.54 -7.98 -8.37
N TYR A 50 -5.79 -6.87 -8.44
CA TYR A 50 -5.34 -6.25 -9.70
C TYR A 50 -3.82 -6.14 -9.77
N THR A 51 -3.10 -7.07 -9.14
CA THR A 51 -1.64 -7.00 -8.98
C THR A 51 -0.89 -7.19 -10.30
N LYS A 52 -1.53 -7.75 -11.33
CA LYS A 52 -0.99 -7.83 -12.70
C LYS A 52 -1.04 -6.50 -13.46
N LEU A 53 -1.90 -5.57 -13.02
CA LEU A 53 -2.01 -4.23 -13.57
C LEU A 53 -1.57 -3.23 -12.50
N HIS A 54 -0.28 -3.00 -12.38
CA HIS A 54 0.30 -2.17 -11.32
C HIS A 54 -0.29 -0.75 -11.27
N ASP A 55 -0.70 -0.21 -12.41
CA ASP A 55 -1.34 1.12 -12.50
C ASP A 55 -2.63 1.22 -11.67
N ALA A 56 -3.33 0.09 -11.43
CA ALA A 56 -4.51 0.08 -10.56
C ALA A 56 -4.18 0.48 -9.11
N TYR A 57 -2.94 0.30 -8.70
CA TYR A 57 -2.45 0.62 -7.35
C TYR A 57 -1.35 1.68 -7.34
N LEU A 58 -1.22 2.47 -8.42
CA LEU A 58 -0.17 3.48 -8.57
C LEU A 58 -0.10 4.41 -7.36
N SER A 59 -1.23 4.97 -6.91
CA SER A 59 -1.24 5.88 -5.76
C SER A 59 -0.80 5.22 -4.46
N VAL A 60 -1.14 3.93 -4.28
CA VAL A 60 -0.70 3.16 -3.10
C VAL A 60 0.80 2.92 -3.14
N MET A 61 1.31 2.53 -4.30
CA MET A 61 2.74 2.31 -4.53
C MET A 61 3.55 3.59 -4.28
N GLU A 62 3.14 4.71 -4.89
CA GLU A 62 3.80 6.00 -4.70
C GLU A 62 3.75 6.47 -3.25
N SER A 63 2.63 6.26 -2.56
CA SER A 63 2.51 6.59 -1.14
C SER A 63 3.50 5.80 -0.27
N LEU A 64 3.72 4.51 -0.58
CA LEU A 64 4.73 3.70 0.10
C LEU A 64 6.15 4.20 -0.18
N TYR A 65 6.46 4.62 -1.41
CA TYR A 65 7.76 5.22 -1.73
C TYR A 65 7.98 6.55 -1.03
N HIS A 66 6.96 7.41 -0.99
CA HIS A 66 7.03 8.69 -0.24
C HIS A 66 7.26 8.46 1.25
N ALA A 67 6.57 7.48 1.85
CA ALA A 67 6.83 7.09 3.24
C ALA A 67 8.27 6.60 3.43
N GLY A 68 8.80 5.85 2.45
CA GLY A 68 10.20 5.43 2.44
C GLY A 68 11.18 6.60 2.36
N TYR A 69 10.85 7.66 1.61
CA TYR A 69 11.68 8.87 1.53
C TYR A 69 11.78 9.56 2.88
N GLU A 70 10.66 9.67 3.58
CA GLU A 70 10.62 10.34 4.88
C GLU A 70 11.25 9.50 6.02
N THR A 71 11.02 8.18 6.00
CA THR A 71 11.50 7.27 7.05
C THR A 71 12.93 6.77 6.83
N GLY A 72 13.59 7.16 5.74
CA GLY A 72 14.94 6.70 5.39
C GLY A 72 15.00 5.24 4.93
N ALA A 73 13.88 4.69 4.42
CA ALA A 73 13.78 3.33 3.97
C ALA A 73 13.71 3.21 2.43
N VAL A 74 14.32 2.17 1.88
CA VAL A 74 14.10 1.72 0.51
C VAL A 74 12.99 0.69 0.55
N VAL A 75 11.83 1.03 -0.02
CA VAL A 75 10.67 0.14 -0.04
C VAL A 75 10.72 -0.75 -1.28
N HIS A 76 10.62 -2.05 -1.06
CA HIS A 76 10.42 -3.05 -2.10
C HIS A 76 9.00 -3.58 -2.02
N ILE A 77 8.27 -3.52 -3.12
CA ILE A 77 6.89 -3.99 -3.20
C ILE A 77 6.88 -5.41 -3.77
N LYS A 78 6.31 -6.34 -3.01
CA LYS A 78 5.97 -7.69 -3.47
C LYS A 78 4.50 -7.70 -3.86
N TRP A 79 4.23 -7.87 -5.15
CA TRP A 79 2.88 -8.02 -5.68
C TRP A 79 2.38 -9.45 -5.43
N VAL A 80 1.23 -9.58 -4.80
CA VAL A 80 0.66 -10.89 -4.43
C VAL A 80 -0.80 -10.93 -4.91
N GLU A 81 -1.11 -11.87 -5.81
CA GLU A 81 -2.50 -12.17 -6.18
C GLU A 81 -3.22 -12.76 -4.96
N ALA A 82 -4.34 -12.15 -4.57
CA ALA A 82 -5.08 -12.59 -3.39
C ALA A 82 -5.52 -14.06 -3.49
N GLU A 83 -5.84 -14.54 -4.70
CA GLU A 83 -6.28 -15.91 -4.94
C GLU A 83 -5.18 -16.97 -4.71
N GLU A 84 -3.91 -16.56 -4.67
CA GLU A 84 -2.78 -17.46 -4.40
C GLU A 84 -2.56 -17.67 -2.90
N VAL A 85 -3.13 -16.81 -2.05
CA VAL A 85 -2.93 -16.86 -0.59
C VAL A 85 -3.99 -17.76 0.05
N ASN A 86 -3.53 -18.80 0.71
CA ASN A 86 -4.36 -19.74 1.46
C ASN A 86 -3.58 -20.25 2.69
N PRO A 87 -4.18 -21.05 3.59
CA PRO A 87 -3.51 -21.52 4.80
C PRO A 87 -2.19 -22.27 4.57
N TYR A 88 -1.99 -22.85 3.39
CA TYR A 88 -0.80 -23.64 3.07
C TYR A 88 0.29 -22.81 2.38
N THR A 89 -0.07 -21.73 1.69
CA THR A 89 0.84 -20.91 0.90
C THR A 89 1.22 -19.59 1.58
N ALA A 90 0.43 -19.14 2.56
CA ALA A 90 0.60 -17.83 3.18
C ALA A 90 2.02 -17.62 3.75
N ASP A 91 2.58 -18.62 4.43
CA ASP A 91 3.93 -18.51 4.98
C ASP A 91 4.99 -18.39 3.87
N ASP A 92 4.94 -19.24 2.86
CA ASP A 92 5.89 -19.20 1.76
C ASP A 92 5.84 -17.88 0.99
N ILE A 93 4.64 -17.31 0.86
CA ILE A 93 4.44 -16.04 0.14
C ILE A 93 4.84 -14.84 0.99
N LEU A 94 4.50 -14.81 2.29
CA LEU A 94 4.51 -13.60 3.10
C LEU A 94 5.62 -13.53 4.16
N ARG A 95 6.32 -14.64 4.46
CA ARG A 95 7.31 -14.69 5.55
C ARG A 95 8.44 -13.66 5.43
N GLU A 96 8.88 -13.35 4.21
CA GLU A 96 9.97 -12.40 3.97
C GLU A 96 9.51 -10.94 3.89
N CYS A 97 8.21 -10.69 4.01
CA CYS A 97 7.66 -9.34 4.01
C CYS A 97 7.67 -8.76 5.42
N ASP A 98 8.05 -7.49 5.54
CA ASP A 98 8.06 -6.74 6.79
C ASP A 98 6.68 -6.18 7.14
N GLY A 99 5.79 -6.06 6.15
CA GLY A 99 4.41 -5.61 6.33
C GLY A 99 3.51 -6.08 5.19
N ILE A 100 2.21 -6.10 5.45
CA ILE A 100 1.18 -6.54 4.51
C ILE A 100 0.17 -5.42 4.33
N LEU A 101 -0.06 -5.03 3.08
CA LEU A 101 -1.06 -4.05 2.69
C LEU A 101 -2.12 -4.72 1.82
N VAL A 102 -3.39 -4.57 2.21
CA VAL A 102 -4.53 -4.99 1.40
C VAL A 102 -5.26 -3.74 0.90
N PRO A 103 -5.21 -3.46 -0.40
CA PRO A 103 -5.82 -2.26 -0.98
C PRO A 103 -7.33 -2.41 -1.16
N GLY A 104 -7.95 -1.35 -1.67
CA GLY A 104 -9.35 -1.35 -2.11
C GLY A 104 -9.60 -2.27 -3.30
N GLY A 105 -10.85 -2.66 -3.48
CA GLY A 105 -11.31 -3.48 -4.60
C GLY A 105 -12.81 -3.76 -4.51
N PHE A 106 -13.40 -4.27 -5.59
CA PHE A 106 -14.83 -4.58 -5.69
C PHE A 106 -15.05 -6.06 -6.03
N GLY A 107 -16.25 -6.56 -5.69
CA GLY A 107 -16.67 -7.94 -5.96
C GLY A 107 -16.00 -8.95 -5.00
N ASP A 108 -16.37 -10.20 -5.16
CA ASP A 108 -16.07 -11.32 -4.26
C ASP A 108 -14.77 -12.07 -4.56
N ARG A 109 -14.17 -11.83 -5.74
CA ARG A 109 -12.93 -12.50 -6.14
C ARG A 109 -11.80 -12.22 -5.16
N GLY A 110 -11.12 -13.26 -4.69
CA GLY A 110 -9.92 -13.16 -3.84
C GLY A 110 -10.16 -12.74 -2.38
N ILE A 111 -11.43 -12.60 -1.93
CA ILE A 111 -11.77 -12.19 -0.56
C ILE A 111 -11.14 -13.14 0.47
N GLU A 112 -11.31 -14.46 0.31
CA GLU A 112 -10.75 -15.42 1.27
C GLU A 112 -9.23 -15.38 1.33
N GLY A 113 -8.57 -15.17 0.20
CA GLY A 113 -7.11 -15.01 0.18
C GLY A 113 -6.65 -13.74 0.93
N MET A 114 -7.40 -12.64 0.82
CA MET A 114 -7.14 -11.44 1.62
C MET A 114 -7.36 -11.69 3.11
N VAL A 115 -8.42 -12.44 3.48
CA VAL A 115 -8.67 -12.85 4.88
C VAL A 115 -7.51 -13.70 5.39
N HIS A 116 -7.00 -14.64 4.60
CA HIS A 116 -5.82 -15.44 4.98
C HIS A 116 -4.56 -14.57 5.13
N ALA A 117 -4.36 -13.56 4.29
CA ALA A 117 -3.26 -12.63 4.43
C ALA A 117 -3.36 -11.79 5.72
N ALA A 118 -4.56 -11.32 6.07
CA ALA A 118 -4.82 -10.61 7.32
C ALA A 118 -4.60 -11.53 8.53
N HIS A 119 -5.07 -12.77 8.46
CA HIS A 119 -4.84 -13.80 9.48
C HIS A 119 -3.34 -14.06 9.70
N TYR A 120 -2.61 -14.22 8.62
CA TYR A 120 -1.16 -14.40 8.67
C TYR A 120 -0.48 -13.20 9.32
N ALA A 121 -0.83 -11.97 8.91
CA ALA A 121 -0.28 -10.76 9.50
C ALA A 121 -0.49 -10.73 11.02
N ARG A 122 -1.71 -10.96 11.48
CA ARG A 122 -2.06 -10.95 12.91
C ARG A 122 -1.33 -12.04 13.69
N THR A 123 -1.31 -13.27 13.18
CA THR A 123 -0.72 -14.43 13.91
C THR A 123 0.80 -14.40 13.93
N GLN A 124 1.43 -13.81 12.90
CA GLN A 124 2.88 -13.64 12.83
C GLN A 124 3.37 -12.29 13.40
N GLY A 125 2.46 -11.45 13.93
CA GLY A 125 2.82 -10.15 14.49
C GLY A 125 3.37 -9.16 13.44
N LYS A 126 2.99 -9.31 12.16
CA LYS A 126 3.40 -8.40 11.10
C LYS A 126 2.45 -7.20 11.02
N PRO A 127 2.97 -5.99 10.76
CA PRO A 127 2.14 -4.84 10.45
C PRO A 127 1.18 -5.13 9.31
N TYR A 128 -0.09 -4.78 9.51
CA TYR A 128 -1.14 -4.89 8.51
C TYR A 128 -1.76 -3.52 8.27
N PHE A 129 -1.97 -3.16 7.01
CA PHE A 129 -2.68 -1.95 6.64
C PHE A 129 -3.74 -2.26 5.58
N GLY A 130 -5.01 -2.08 5.95
CA GLY A 130 -6.16 -2.29 5.08
C GLY A 130 -6.77 -0.97 4.61
N ILE A 131 -6.91 -0.80 3.30
CA ILE A 131 -7.54 0.38 2.69
C ILE A 131 -8.90 -0.03 2.12
N CYS A 132 -9.98 0.66 2.51
CA CYS A 132 -11.35 0.39 2.04
C CYS A 132 -11.71 -1.10 2.23
N LEU A 133 -11.73 -1.91 1.16
CA LEU A 133 -11.95 -3.35 1.25
C LEU A 133 -10.97 -4.01 2.25
N GLY A 134 -9.70 -3.62 2.24
CA GLY A 134 -8.71 -4.20 3.15
C GLY A 134 -9.02 -3.96 4.62
N MET A 135 -9.63 -2.83 4.97
CA MET A 135 -10.13 -2.59 6.34
C MET A 135 -11.29 -3.53 6.66
N GLN A 136 -12.23 -3.72 5.75
CA GLN A 136 -13.34 -4.65 5.91
C GLN A 136 -12.83 -6.09 6.11
N ILE A 137 -11.84 -6.50 5.33
CA ILE A 137 -11.16 -7.80 5.46
C ILE A 137 -10.59 -8.01 6.87
N ALA A 138 -9.95 -7.00 7.44
CA ALA A 138 -9.42 -7.09 8.80
C ALA A 138 -10.53 -7.29 9.85
N VAL A 139 -11.67 -6.63 9.68
CA VAL A 139 -12.84 -6.80 10.56
C VAL A 139 -13.40 -8.23 10.44
N ILE A 140 -13.57 -8.72 9.21
CA ILE A 140 -14.05 -10.08 8.94
C ILE A 140 -13.10 -11.12 9.57
N GLU A 141 -11.79 -10.99 9.33
CA GLU A 141 -10.79 -11.90 9.90
C GLU A 141 -10.86 -11.90 11.42
N TYR A 142 -10.90 -10.73 12.03
CA TYR A 142 -10.96 -10.61 13.48
C TYR A 142 -12.24 -11.24 14.06
N ALA A 143 -13.38 -11.00 13.42
CA ALA A 143 -14.65 -11.60 13.84
C ALA A 143 -14.62 -13.12 13.75
N ARG A 144 -14.07 -13.68 12.68
CA ARG A 144 -13.92 -15.13 12.51
C ARG A 144 -12.98 -15.74 13.53
N SER A 145 -11.82 -15.13 13.70
CA SER A 145 -10.72 -15.71 14.48
C SER A 145 -10.84 -15.45 15.99
N MET A 146 -11.29 -14.25 16.38
CA MET A 146 -11.24 -13.81 17.78
C MET A 146 -12.62 -13.86 18.46
N LEU A 147 -13.71 -13.66 17.70
CA LEU A 147 -15.07 -13.71 18.25
C LEU A 147 -15.77 -15.05 18.00
N GLY A 148 -15.18 -15.92 17.18
CA GLY A 148 -15.72 -17.25 16.87
C GLY A 148 -16.89 -17.25 15.88
N TYR A 149 -17.12 -16.15 15.16
CA TYR A 149 -18.15 -16.05 14.13
C TYR A 149 -17.60 -16.58 12.81
N ALA A 150 -17.54 -17.91 12.67
CA ALA A 150 -16.87 -18.57 11.55
C ALA A 150 -17.42 -18.16 10.15
N ASP A 151 -18.67 -17.74 10.09
CA ASP A 151 -19.38 -17.26 8.90
C ASP A 151 -19.39 -15.72 8.77
N ALA A 152 -18.67 -14.99 9.64
CA ALA A 152 -18.64 -13.53 9.57
C ALA A 152 -18.22 -13.05 8.18
N ASN A 153 -18.99 -12.11 7.62
CA ASN A 153 -18.76 -11.59 6.27
C ASN A 153 -19.30 -10.17 6.12
N SER A 154 -19.08 -9.58 4.95
CA SER A 154 -19.75 -8.37 4.51
C SER A 154 -21.10 -8.71 3.87
N SER A 155 -22.11 -7.89 4.12
CA SER A 155 -23.40 -7.97 3.41
C SER A 155 -23.27 -7.77 1.90
N GLU A 156 -22.17 -7.18 1.42
CA GLU A 156 -21.86 -7.09 -0.02
C GLU A 156 -21.56 -8.48 -0.63
N PHE A 157 -20.91 -9.38 0.12
CA PHE A 157 -20.47 -10.67 -0.38
C PHE A 157 -21.40 -11.81 0.04
N ASP A 158 -22.03 -11.68 1.20
CA ASP A 158 -23.01 -12.62 1.74
C ASP A 158 -24.21 -11.89 2.37
N PRO A 159 -25.22 -11.52 1.54
CA PRO A 159 -26.38 -10.76 1.99
C PRO A 159 -27.29 -11.50 2.99
N VAL A 160 -27.15 -12.82 3.09
CA VAL A 160 -28.03 -13.69 3.92
C VAL A 160 -27.28 -14.34 5.08
N GLY A 161 -25.98 -14.06 5.23
CA GLY A 161 -25.13 -14.58 6.30
C GLY A 161 -25.63 -14.17 7.69
N ALA A 162 -25.50 -15.06 8.66
CA ALA A 162 -25.99 -14.82 10.02
C ALA A 162 -25.16 -13.75 10.76
N HIS A 163 -23.88 -13.60 10.41
CA HIS A 163 -22.98 -12.63 11.03
C HIS A 163 -22.45 -11.63 10.00
N SER A 164 -23.31 -10.70 9.58
CA SER A 164 -22.89 -9.53 8.79
C SER A 164 -22.17 -8.55 9.72
N VAL A 165 -20.86 -8.39 9.55
CA VAL A 165 -20.02 -7.50 10.37
C VAL A 165 -19.59 -6.23 9.63
N ILE A 166 -19.92 -6.17 8.33
CA ILE A 166 -19.78 -5.00 7.44
C ILE A 166 -21.10 -4.81 6.69
#